data_824fd83d5aed8dc6571f3395c99d0053
#
_entry.id   824fd83d5aed8dc6571f3395c99d0053
#
_cell.length_a   1.000
_cell.length_b   1.000
_cell.length_c   1.000
_cell.angle_alpha   90.00
_cell.angle_beta   90.00
_cell.angle_gamma   90.00
#
_symmetry.space_group_name_H-M   'P 1'
#
loop_
_entity.id
_entity.type
_entity.pdbx_description
1 polymer ?
#
loop_
_entity_poly.entity_id
_entity_poly.type
_entity_poly.pdbx_seq_one_letter_code
_entity_poly.pdbx_strand_id
1 'polypeptide(L)'
;MIDQNKLEEIGNKLSGSLVYDDLHKALYATDASVYRKIPLAVAYPKNEKDLQILIEFATSNNLTLIPRTAGTSLAGQCVGEGIIVDVSKHFTKILAFDELNKTITVEPGVVRDELNLFLKPFGLFFGPNTSTSNRCMIGGMVGNNSSGSTSIKYGVTRDKVLQIDGVLSDGSFASFKELNSKEFKLKTQIKSLEGSIYASIYS
;
A
#
# COMPACT_ATOMS: atom_id res chain seq x y z
N MET A 1 -8.79 -18.85 -17.87
CA MET A 1 -9.60 -17.72 -17.35
C MET A 1 -10.24 -18.17 -16.05
N ILE A 2 -10.31 -17.30 -15.05
CA ILE A 2 -10.99 -17.60 -13.79
C ILE A 2 -12.51 -17.56 -14.02
N ASP A 3 -13.24 -18.45 -13.36
CA ASP A 3 -14.72 -18.49 -13.42
C ASP A 3 -15.31 -17.31 -12.64
N GLN A 4 -16.34 -16.66 -13.18
CA GLN A 4 -17.08 -15.59 -12.50
C GLN A 4 -17.65 -16.04 -11.16
N ASN A 5 -18.10 -17.30 -11.05
CA ASN A 5 -18.58 -17.86 -9.78
C ASN A 5 -17.52 -17.77 -8.66
N LYS A 6 -16.24 -17.95 -9.00
CA LYS A 6 -15.14 -17.79 -8.02
C LYS A 6 -14.96 -16.35 -7.58
N LEU A 7 -15.16 -15.38 -8.49
CA LEU A 7 -15.08 -13.95 -8.13
C LEU A 7 -16.26 -13.55 -7.24
N GLU A 8 -17.44 -14.07 -7.49
CA GLU A 8 -18.61 -13.87 -6.64
C GLU A 8 -18.41 -14.49 -5.25
N GLU A 9 -17.94 -15.74 -5.21
CA GLU A 9 -17.65 -16.44 -3.96
C GLU A 9 -16.65 -15.69 -3.08
N ILE A 10 -15.54 -15.20 -3.66
CA ILE A 10 -14.56 -14.44 -2.91
C ILE A 10 -15.11 -13.07 -2.51
N GLY A 11 -15.89 -12.40 -3.36
CA GLY A 11 -16.55 -11.14 -3.05
C GLY A 11 -17.44 -11.23 -1.81
N ASN A 12 -18.17 -12.35 -1.68
CA ASN A 12 -19.05 -12.62 -0.54
C ASN A 12 -18.29 -12.92 0.78
N LYS A 13 -17.00 -13.25 0.72
CA LYS A 13 -16.13 -13.46 1.91
C LYS A 13 -15.52 -12.19 2.44
N LEU A 14 -15.49 -11.11 1.65
CA LEU A 14 -14.91 -9.83 2.06
C LEU A 14 -15.91 -9.02 2.91
N SER A 15 -15.39 -8.34 3.91
CA SER A 15 -16.12 -7.26 4.61
C SER A 15 -16.28 -6.03 3.70
N GLY A 16 -15.36 -5.84 2.78
CA GLY A 16 -15.38 -4.85 1.73
C GLY A 16 -16.20 -5.28 0.53
N SER A 17 -15.70 -5.02 -0.68
CA SER A 17 -16.37 -5.43 -1.91
C SER A 17 -15.35 -5.82 -2.99
N LEU A 18 -15.79 -6.66 -3.92
CA LEU A 18 -15.08 -6.98 -5.14
C LEU A 18 -16.06 -6.79 -6.31
N VAL A 19 -15.64 -6.03 -7.31
CA VAL A 19 -16.42 -5.70 -8.50
C VAL A 19 -15.65 -6.10 -9.76
N TYR A 20 -16.37 -6.60 -10.75
CA TYR A 20 -15.77 -7.12 -11.99
C TYR A 20 -16.59 -6.79 -13.24
N ASP A 21 -17.47 -5.80 -13.13
CA ASP A 21 -18.20 -5.24 -14.28
C ASP A 21 -17.27 -4.38 -15.16
N ASP A 22 -17.68 -4.18 -16.40
CA ASP A 22 -16.87 -3.52 -17.41
C ASP A 22 -16.59 -2.03 -17.09
N LEU A 23 -17.50 -1.36 -16.38
CA LEU A 23 -17.30 0.04 -15.98
C LEU A 23 -16.14 0.15 -14.99
N HIS A 24 -16.14 -0.63 -13.91
CA HIS A 24 -15.05 -0.61 -12.93
C HIS A 24 -13.72 -1.04 -13.55
N LYS A 25 -13.73 -2.11 -14.38
CA LYS A 25 -12.51 -2.51 -15.10
C LYS A 25 -11.97 -1.38 -15.98
N ALA A 26 -12.82 -0.67 -16.69
CA ALA A 26 -12.41 0.45 -17.54
C ALA A 26 -11.83 1.62 -16.73
N LEU A 27 -12.47 1.97 -15.60
CA LEU A 27 -12.00 3.04 -14.70
C LEU A 27 -10.62 2.72 -14.10
N TYR A 28 -10.34 1.47 -13.78
CA TYR A 28 -9.09 1.04 -13.15
C TYR A 28 -8.05 0.53 -14.16
N ALA A 29 -8.34 0.58 -15.46
CA ALA A 29 -7.43 0.15 -16.51
C ALA A 29 -6.23 1.07 -16.71
N THR A 30 -6.27 2.29 -16.18
CA THR A 30 -5.25 3.33 -16.35
C THR A 30 -4.82 3.92 -15.00
N ASP A 31 -3.68 4.56 -15.00
CA ASP A 31 -3.24 5.51 -13.98
C ASP A 31 -2.92 6.87 -14.65
N ALA A 32 -2.04 7.68 -14.10
CA ALA A 32 -1.63 8.94 -14.74
C ALA A 32 -0.55 8.73 -15.84
N SER A 33 -0.20 7.49 -16.15
CA SER A 33 0.74 7.15 -17.23
C SER A 33 0.05 6.95 -18.58
N VAL A 34 0.85 6.59 -19.59
CA VAL A 34 0.35 6.21 -20.93
C VAL A 34 -0.08 4.74 -21.00
N TYR A 35 0.16 3.95 -19.95
CA TYR A 35 -0.14 2.53 -19.95
C TYR A 35 -1.61 2.25 -19.67
N ARG A 36 -2.12 1.18 -20.30
CA ARG A 36 -3.47 0.70 -20.09
C ARG A 36 -3.49 -0.82 -20.09
N LYS A 37 -4.07 -1.42 -19.03
CA LYS A 37 -4.33 -2.85 -18.89
C LYS A 37 -5.69 -3.04 -18.24
N ILE A 38 -6.55 -3.83 -18.84
CA ILE A 38 -7.88 -4.13 -18.26
C ILE A 38 -7.68 -5.13 -17.11
N PRO A 39 -8.01 -4.78 -15.85
CA PRO A 39 -7.90 -5.71 -14.74
C PRO A 39 -8.98 -6.79 -14.80
N LEU A 40 -8.72 -7.90 -14.10
CA LEU A 40 -9.69 -8.96 -13.90
C LEU A 40 -10.86 -8.47 -13.03
N ALA A 41 -10.56 -7.80 -11.95
CA ALA A 41 -11.52 -7.26 -10.97
C ALA A 41 -10.88 -6.11 -10.18
N VAL A 42 -11.72 -5.40 -9.42
CA VAL A 42 -11.29 -4.38 -8.46
C VAL A 42 -11.84 -4.75 -7.07
N ALA A 43 -10.96 -4.87 -6.09
CA ALA A 43 -11.30 -5.13 -4.70
C ALA A 43 -11.13 -3.86 -3.87
N TYR A 44 -12.09 -3.59 -2.98
CA TYR A 44 -12.06 -2.50 -1.99
C TYR A 44 -12.06 -3.12 -0.58
N PRO A 45 -10.91 -3.59 -0.09
CA PRO A 45 -10.82 -4.19 1.23
C PRO A 45 -11.11 -3.15 2.32
N LYS A 46 -11.76 -3.58 3.42
CA LYS A 46 -12.07 -2.72 4.58
C LYS A 46 -11.12 -2.90 5.75
N ASN A 47 -10.43 -4.01 5.79
CA ASN A 47 -9.54 -4.38 6.89
C ASN A 47 -8.45 -5.34 6.43
N GLU A 48 -7.53 -5.65 7.32
CA GLU A 48 -6.40 -6.54 7.06
C GLU A 48 -6.83 -7.98 6.74
N LYS A 49 -7.95 -8.43 7.31
CA LYS A 49 -8.50 -9.77 7.03
C LYS A 49 -8.93 -9.89 5.57
N ASP A 50 -9.51 -8.85 5.01
CA ASP A 50 -9.84 -8.81 3.57
C ASP A 50 -8.58 -8.93 2.71
N LEU A 51 -7.47 -8.27 3.11
CA LEU A 51 -6.20 -8.39 2.40
C LEU A 51 -5.67 -9.83 2.42
N GLN A 52 -5.72 -10.50 3.59
CA GLN A 52 -5.30 -11.90 3.71
C GLN A 52 -6.15 -12.81 2.82
N ILE A 53 -7.48 -12.64 2.82
CA ILE A 53 -8.41 -13.40 1.97
C ILE A 53 -8.07 -13.21 0.49
N LEU A 54 -7.79 -11.98 0.05
CA LEU A 54 -7.42 -11.67 -1.34
C LEU A 54 -6.07 -12.31 -1.72
N ILE A 55 -5.08 -12.28 -0.82
CA ILE A 55 -3.75 -12.89 -1.04
C ILE A 55 -3.90 -14.42 -1.18
N GLU A 56 -4.62 -15.06 -0.27
CA GLU A 56 -4.87 -16.51 -0.30
C GLU A 56 -5.60 -16.91 -1.60
N PHE A 57 -6.62 -16.15 -1.98
CA PHE A 57 -7.35 -16.38 -3.22
C PHE A 57 -6.45 -16.23 -4.46
N ALA A 58 -5.66 -15.17 -4.51
CA ALA A 58 -4.76 -14.92 -5.64
C ALA A 58 -3.70 -16.02 -5.76
N THR A 59 -3.08 -16.41 -4.64
CA THR A 59 -2.11 -17.50 -4.59
C THR A 59 -2.70 -18.82 -5.06
N SER A 60 -3.87 -19.17 -4.55
CA SER A 60 -4.57 -20.45 -4.89
C SER A 60 -5.03 -20.53 -6.35
N ASN A 61 -5.20 -19.39 -7.02
CA ASN A 61 -5.66 -19.32 -8.41
C ASN A 61 -4.60 -18.80 -9.39
N ASN A 62 -3.35 -18.64 -8.95
CA ASN A 62 -2.22 -18.10 -9.73
C ASN A 62 -2.57 -16.74 -10.37
N LEU A 63 -3.13 -15.84 -9.56
CA LEU A 63 -3.50 -14.48 -9.95
C LEU A 63 -2.51 -13.46 -9.38
N THR A 64 -2.43 -12.31 -10.02
CA THR A 64 -1.67 -11.16 -9.55
C THR A 64 -2.56 -10.20 -8.77
N LEU A 65 -2.09 -9.72 -7.63
CA LEU A 65 -2.67 -8.58 -6.93
C LEU A 65 -1.88 -7.31 -7.26
N ILE A 66 -2.59 -6.22 -7.50
CA ILE A 66 -2.01 -4.93 -7.85
C ILE A 66 -2.49 -3.91 -6.81
N PRO A 67 -1.67 -3.59 -5.78
CA PRO A 67 -2.06 -2.59 -4.79
C PRO A 67 -2.16 -1.21 -5.44
N ARG A 68 -3.21 -0.47 -5.05
CA ARG A 68 -3.48 0.86 -5.58
C ARG A 68 -3.99 1.79 -4.48
N THR A 69 -3.51 3.01 -4.51
CA THR A 69 -4.06 4.16 -3.81
C THR A 69 -4.64 5.14 -4.84
N ALA A 70 -4.16 6.38 -4.90
CA ALA A 70 -4.71 7.42 -5.78
C ALA A 70 -4.48 7.20 -7.29
N GLY A 71 -3.62 6.28 -7.70
CA GLY A 71 -3.32 6.03 -9.12
C GLY A 71 -2.62 7.20 -9.82
N THR A 72 -1.80 7.97 -9.10
CA THR A 72 -1.07 9.13 -9.65
C THR A 72 0.29 8.78 -10.25
N SER A 73 0.64 7.49 -10.36
CA SER A 73 1.88 7.02 -10.98
C SER A 73 1.96 7.44 -12.44
N LEU A 74 3.16 7.88 -12.87
CA LEU A 74 3.48 8.19 -14.27
C LEU A 74 4.16 7.01 -14.98
N ALA A 75 4.35 5.88 -14.30
CA ALA A 75 5.11 4.72 -14.80
C ALA A 75 4.27 3.42 -14.88
N GLY A 76 2.94 3.49 -14.78
CA GLY A 76 2.07 2.31 -14.85
C GLY A 76 2.18 1.37 -13.62
N GLN A 77 2.64 1.87 -12.48
CA GLN A 77 2.92 1.04 -11.30
C GLN A 77 1.68 0.38 -10.69
N CYS A 78 0.49 0.91 -10.95
CA CYS A 78 -0.77 0.38 -10.45
C CYS A 78 -1.73 -0.06 -11.57
N VAL A 79 -1.18 -0.42 -12.73
CA VAL A 79 -1.91 -0.93 -13.90
C VAL A 79 -1.52 -2.38 -14.16
N GLY A 80 -2.50 -3.27 -14.36
CA GLY A 80 -2.24 -4.69 -14.63
C GLY A 80 -3.51 -5.49 -14.90
N GLU A 81 -3.34 -6.76 -15.30
CA GLU A 81 -4.43 -7.66 -15.69
C GLU A 81 -5.00 -8.49 -14.52
N GLY A 82 -4.40 -8.36 -13.32
CA GLY A 82 -4.83 -9.06 -12.10
C GLY A 82 -5.98 -8.36 -11.38
N ILE A 83 -6.09 -8.62 -10.09
CA ILE A 83 -7.06 -7.94 -9.21
C ILE A 83 -6.41 -6.66 -8.67
N ILE A 84 -7.00 -5.51 -9.00
CA ILE A 84 -6.61 -4.24 -8.37
C ILE A 84 -7.12 -4.26 -6.92
N VAL A 85 -6.23 -3.98 -5.97
CA VAL A 85 -6.56 -3.87 -4.54
C VAL A 85 -6.50 -2.40 -4.15
N ASP A 86 -7.65 -1.73 -4.21
CA ASP A 86 -7.77 -0.32 -3.91
C ASP A 86 -7.95 -0.10 -2.40
N VAL A 87 -6.91 0.38 -1.76
CA VAL A 87 -6.90 0.71 -0.32
C VAL A 87 -7.23 2.18 -0.04
N SER A 88 -7.46 2.99 -1.09
CA SER A 88 -7.75 4.41 -0.93
C SER A 88 -9.10 4.70 -0.27
N LYS A 89 -10.05 3.76 -0.39
CA LYS A 89 -11.44 3.96 0.04
C LYS A 89 -11.64 3.77 1.55
N HIS A 90 -10.95 2.85 2.16
CA HIS A 90 -11.23 2.43 3.54
C HIS A 90 -10.02 2.53 4.48
N PHE A 91 -8.80 2.61 3.98
CA PHE A 91 -7.59 2.74 4.77
C PHE A 91 -7.10 4.19 4.77
N THR A 92 -7.87 5.08 5.39
CA THR A 92 -7.67 6.55 5.33
C THR A 92 -7.48 7.20 6.69
N LYS A 93 -7.24 6.42 7.76
CA LYS A 93 -7.17 6.93 9.12
C LYS A 93 -5.77 7.37 9.50
N ILE A 94 -5.69 8.41 10.32
CA ILE A 94 -4.54 8.71 11.16
C ILE A 94 -4.73 7.86 12.44
N LEU A 95 -3.82 6.91 12.68
CA LEU A 95 -3.96 5.91 13.74
C LEU A 95 -3.37 6.40 15.07
N ALA A 96 -2.23 7.09 15.03
CA ALA A 96 -1.56 7.61 16.20
C ALA A 96 -0.72 8.84 15.83
N PHE A 97 -0.58 9.76 16.77
CA PHE A 97 0.31 10.91 16.66
C PHE A 97 1.06 11.11 17.97
N ASP A 98 2.37 11.19 17.90
CA ASP A 98 3.26 11.51 19.01
C ASP A 98 3.94 12.86 18.72
N GLU A 99 3.44 13.91 19.35
CA GLU A 99 3.94 15.26 19.17
C GLU A 99 5.37 15.41 19.72
N LEU A 100 5.70 14.72 20.82
CA LEU A 100 7.02 14.82 21.46
C LEU A 100 8.11 14.24 20.56
N ASN A 101 7.87 13.05 20.01
CA ASN A 101 8.80 12.37 19.10
C ASN A 101 8.61 12.78 17.64
N LYS A 102 7.59 13.61 17.33
CA LYS A 102 7.24 14.07 15.98
C LYS A 102 7.01 12.91 15.01
N THR A 103 6.31 11.88 15.49
CA THR A 103 5.98 10.71 14.69
C THR A 103 4.47 10.55 14.52
N ILE A 104 4.05 10.03 13.38
CA ILE A 104 2.64 9.80 13.07
C ILE A 104 2.49 8.46 12.35
N THR A 105 1.49 7.69 12.79
CA THR A 105 1.11 6.43 12.15
C THR A 105 -0.15 6.64 11.34
N VAL A 106 -0.10 6.30 10.08
CA VAL A 106 -1.19 6.51 9.12
C VAL A 106 -1.47 5.27 8.29
N GLU A 107 -2.70 5.11 7.88
CA GLU A 107 -3.08 4.12 6.88
C GLU A 107 -2.65 4.59 5.47
N PRO A 108 -2.46 3.67 4.51
CA PRO A 108 -1.89 3.97 3.19
C PRO A 108 -2.71 4.94 2.33
N GLY A 109 -4.01 5.05 2.56
CA GLY A 109 -4.92 5.92 1.81
C GLY A 109 -5.03 7.35 2.36
N VAL A 110 -4.23 7.73 3.37
CA VAL A 110 -4.21 9.11 3.85
C VAL A 110 -3.58 10.02 2.79
N VAL A 111 -4.31 11.07 2.40
CA VAL A 111 -3.84 12.06 1.41
C VAL A 111 -2.77 12.95 2.03
N ARG A 112 -1.71 13.21 1.29
CA ARG A 112 -0.54 13.97 1.77
C ARG A 112 -0.93 15.38 2.29
N ASP A 113 -1.77 16.12 1.60
CA ASP A 113 -2.16 17.47 2.03
C ASP A 113 -3.12 17.44 3.22
N GLU A 114 -3.97 16.41 3.35
CA GLU A 114 -4.81 16.20 4.53
C GLU A 114 -3.96 15.87 5.76
N LEU A 115 -2.92 15.05 5.60
CA LEU A 115 -1.93 14.82 6.65
C LEU A 115 -1.28 16.13 7.10
N ASN A 116 -0.87 16.97 6.17
CA ASN A 116 -0.25 18.26 6.49
C ASN A 116 -1.23 19.26 7.12
N LEU A 117 -2.50 19.19 6.75
CA LEU A 117 -3.55 19.98 7.40
C LEU A 117 -3.71 19.55 8.87
N PHE A 118 -3.69 18.25 9.14
CA PHE A 118 -3.71 17.70 10.50
C PHE A 118 -2.48 18.15 11.32
N LEU A 119 -1.28 18.13 10.73
CA LEU A 119 -0.02 18.46 11.41
C LEU A 119 0.21 19.97 11.62
N LYS A 120 -0.48 20.82 10.85
CA LYS A 120 -0.29 22.27 10.86
C LYS A 120 -0.45 22.93 12.24
N PRO A 121 -1.46 22.60 13.10
CA PRO A 121 -1.60 23.19 14.41
C PRO A 121 -0.41 22.95 15.35
N PHE A 122 0.36 21.87 15.09
CA PHE A 122 1.55 21.49 15.87
C PHE A 122 2.85 22.08 15.29
N GLY A 123 2.77 22.93 14.26
CA GLY A 123 3.94 23.49 13.59
C GLY A 123 4.76 22.46 12.80
N LEU A 124 4.17 21.30 12.48
CA LEU A 124 4.79 20.18 11.79
C LEU A 124 4.21 20.00 10.38
N PHE A 125 4.97 19.28 9.54
CA PHE A 125 4.51 18.86 8.22
C PHE A 125 5.34 17.70 7.69
N PHE A 126 4.74 16.91 6.80
CA PHE A 126 5.43 15.88 6.03
C PHE A 126 6.13 16.53 4.83
N GLY A 127 7.46 16.55 4.86
CA GLY A 127 8.31 17.34 3.97
C GLY A 127 8.29 16.97 2.48
N PRO A 128 8.33 15.68 2.09
CA PRO A 128 8.28 15.30 0.68
C PRO A 128 7.03 15.86 -0.02
N ASN A 129 7.23 16.52 -1.16
CA ASN A 129 6.16 17.17 -1.91
C ASN A 129 6.15 16.68 -3.36
N THR A 130 4.96 16.38 -3.87
CA THR A 130 4.74 15.98 -5.27
C THR A 130 3.82 16.96 -5.96
N SER A 131 3.81 17.01 -7.28
CA SER A 131 2.86 17.82 -8.06
C SER A 131 1.39 17.44 -7.83
N THR A 132 1.16 16.25 -7.28
CA THR A 132 -0.17 15.69 -6.98
C THR A 132 -0.49 15.70 -5.47
N SER A 133 0.14 16.59 -4.70
CA SER A 133 0.07 16.60 -3.22
C SER A 133 -1.36 16.57 -2.67
N ASN A 134 -2.30 17.20 -3.39
CA ASN A 134 -3.72 17.27 -3.03
C ASN A 134 -4.51 15.97 -3.21
N ARG A 135 -3.89 14.92 -3.77
CA ARG A 135 -4.54 13.62 -4.01
C ARG A 135 -3.61 12.41 -3.87
N CYS A 136 -2.29 12.58 -3.96
CA CYS A 136 -1.37 11.45 -3.70
C CYS A 136 -1.52 11.00 -2.24
N MET A 137 -1.39 9.70 -2.02
CA MET A 137 -1.60 9.06 -0.73
C MET A 137 -0.31 8.47 -0.20
N ILE A 138 -0.17 8.43 1.12
CA ILE A 138 1.09 8.06 1.80
C ILE A 138 1.57 6.68 1.39
N GLY A 139 0.69 5.67 1.28
CA GLY A 139 1.09 4.32 0.84
C GLY A 139 1.68 4.30 -0.58
N GLY A 140 1.07 5.05 -1.52
CA GLY A 140 1.60 5.21 -2.87
C GLY A 140 2.92 5.97 -2.88
N MET A 141 3.06 7.01 -2.04
CA MET A 141 4.32 7.75 -1.90
C MET A 141 5.44 6.87 -1.35
N VAL A 142 5.15 5.97 -0.40
CA VAL A 142 6.10 4.99 0.13
C VAL A 142 6.51 4.00 -0.96
N GLY A 143 5.55 3.37 -1.64
CA GLY A 143 5.82 2.38 -2.69
C GLY A 143 6.63 2.93 -3.86
N ASN A 144 6.41 4.20 -4.22
CA ASN A 144 7.14 4.89 -5.29
C ASN A 144 8.42 5.59 -4.81
N ASN A 145 8.68 5.65 -3.51
CA ASN A 145 9.69 6.54 -2.92
C ASN A 145 9.59 7.97 -3.46
N SER A 146 8.40 8.53 -3.40
CA SER A 146 8.08 9.81 -4.04
C SER A 146 8.95 10.96 -3.53
N SER A 147 9.30 11.84 -4.44
CA SER A 147 10.10 13.04 -4.20
C SER A 147 9.48 14.24 -4.93
N GLY A 148 10.02 15.42 -4.70
CA GLY A 148 9.59 16.63 -5.37
C GLY A 148 10.50 17.81 -5.10
N SER A 149 10.05 19.02 -5.41
CA SER A 149 10.87 20.24 -5.34
C SER A 149 11.45 20.53 -3.95
N THR A 150 10.78 20.10 -2.89
CA THR A 150 11.25 20.27 -1.50
C THR A 150 12.23 19.21 -1.04
N SER A 151 12.47 18.16 -1.82
CA SER A 151 13.32 17.02 -1.44
C SER A 151 14.79 17.38 -1.29
N ILE A 152 15.27 18.44 -1.94
CA ILE A 152 16.63 18.98 -1.74
C ILE A 152 16.84 19.35 -0.26
N LYS A 153 15.81 19.87 0.40
CA LYS A 153 15.88 20.29 1.81
C LYS A 153 15.40 19.23 2.79
N TYR A 154 14.33 18.51 2.45
CA TYR A 154 13.62 17.65 3.38
C TYR A 154 13.79 16.15 3.09
N GLY A 155 14.54 15.78 2.07
CA GLY A 155 14.73 14.40 1.66
C GLY A 155 13.52 13.84 0.86
N VAL A 156 13.57 12.55 0.57
CA VAL A 156 12.53 11.82 -0.14
C VAL A 156 11.64 11.05 0.84
N THR A 157 10.60 10.38 0.36
CA THR A 157 9.63 9.70 1.22
C THR A 157 10.28 8.67 2.14
N ARG A 158 11.17 7.80 1.63
CA ARG A 158 11.84 6.76 2.46
C ARG A 158 12.62 7.33 3.64
N ASP A 159 13.15 8.56 3.51
CA ASP A 159 13.92 9.21 4.58
C ASP A 159 13.03 9.64 5.76
N LYS A 160 11.71 9.52 5.60
CA LYS A 160 10.70 9.86 6.61
C LYS A 160 9.92 8.65 7.11
N VAL A 161 10.19 7.47 6.58
CA VAL A 161 9.52 6.22 6.99
C VAL A 161 10.35 5.59 8.09
N LEU A 162 9.74 5.44 9.27
CA LEU A 162 10.37 4.80 10.43
C LEU A 162 9.97 3.32 10.55
N GLN A 163 8.75 2.99 10.13
CA GLN A 163 8.20 1.65 10.21
C GLN A 163 7.18 1.43 9.11
N ILE A 164 7.12 0.21 8.59
CA ILE A 164 6.07 -0.26 7.70
C ILE A 164 5.48 -1.54 8.29
N ASP A 165 4.18 -1.51 8.56
CA ASP A 165 3.40 -2.70 8.91
C ASP A 165 2.63 -3.16 7.68
N GLY A 166 2.65 -4.45 7.37
CA GLY A 166 2.03 -4.96 6.16
C GLY A 166 1.70 -6.44 6.21
N VAL A 167 1.00 -6.87 5.16
CA VAL A 167 0.68 -8.27 4.90
C VAL A 167 1.59 -8.78 3.79
N LEU A 168 2.33 -9.85 4.05
CA LEU A 168 3.22 -10.47 3.08
C LEU A 168 2.46 -11.36 2.09
N SER A 169 3.15 -11.83 1.05
CA SER A 169 2.56 -12.65 -0.01
C SER A 169 2.08 -14.04 0.43
N ASP A 170 2.43 -14.48 1.63
CA ASP A 170 1.91 -15.69 2.27
C ASP A 170 0.71 -15.41 3.21
N GLY A 171 0.25 -14.16 3.27
CA GLY A 171 -0.83 -13.72 4.16
C GLY A 171 -0.39 -13.42 5.60
N SER A 172 0.88 -13.61 5.95
CA SER A 172 1.40 -13.29 7.28
C SER A 172 1.59 -11.79 7.48
N PHE A 173 1.46 -11.33 8.72
CA PHE A 173 1.79 -9.94 9.10
C PHE A 173 3.27 -9.80 9.35
N ALA A 174 3.84 -8.68 8.92
CA ALA A 174 5.21 -8.32 9.20
C ALA A 174 5.33 -6.82 9.50
N SER A 175 6.32 -6.50 10.34
CA SER A 175 6.67 -5.12 10.70
C SER A 175 8.15 -4.88 10.42
N PHE A 176 8.43 -3.94 9.54
CA PHE A 176 9.76 -3.55 9.12
C PHE A 176 10.10 -2.19 9.69
N LYS A 177 11.14 -2.14 10.51
CA LYS A 177 11.66 -0.93 11.15
C LYS A 177 13.15 -1.03 11.34
N GLU A 178 13.78 0.05 11.79
CA GLU A 178 15.18 0.01 12.18
C GLU A 178 15.41 -1.05 13.27
N LEU A 179 16.45 -1.85 13.10
CA LEU A 179 16.86 -2.93 13.99
C LEU A 179 18.34 -2.78 14.32
N ASN A 180 18.71 -3.03 15.59
CA ASN A 180 20.11 -3.23 15.91
C ASN A 180 20.59 -4.62 15.44
N SER A 181 21.92 -4.83 15.41
CA SER A 181 22.52 -6.07 14.90
C SER A 181 22.04 -7.35 15.61
N LYS A 182 21.69 -7.25 16.90
CA LYS A 182 21.20 -8.40 17.67
C LYS A 182 19.76 -8.74 17.28
N GLU A 183 18.91 -7.72 17.17
CA GLU A 183 17.52 -7.87 16.74
C GLU A 183 17.43 -8.38 15.30
N PHE A 184 18.27 -7.83 14.41
CA PHE A 184 18.35 -8.30 13.02
C PHE A 184 18.69 -9.78 12.96
N LYS A 185 19.72 -10.23 13.71
CA LYS A 185 20.11 -11.65 13.77
C LYS A 185 18.99 -12.54 14.32
N LEU A 186 18.20 -12.08 15.28
CA LEU A 186 17.04 -12.83 15.76
C LEU A 186 15.97 -12.96 14.68
N LYS A 187 15.72 -11.89 13.90
CA LYS A 187 14.77 -11.95 12.78
C LYS A 187 15.16 -12.97 11.71
N THR A 188 16.45 -13.14 11.39
CA THR A 188 16.90 -14.15 10.41
C THR A 188 16.63 -15.61 10.85
N GLN A 189 16.34 -15.84 12.13
CA GLN A 189 16.09 -17.18 12.69
C GLN A 189 14.61 -17.55 12.74
N ILE A 190 13.70 -16.60 12.44
CA ILE A 190 12.27 -16.84 12.44
C ILE A 190 11.91 -17.76 11.26
N LYS A 191 11.20 -18.86 11.54
CA LYS A 191 10.72 -19.79 10.51
C LYS A 191 9.43 -19.25 9.86
N SER A 192 9.55 -18.20 9.05
CA SER A 192 8.47 -17.56 8.33
C SER A 192 9.01 -16.90 7.06
N LEU A 193 8.11 -16.38 6.20
CA LEU A 193 8.52 -15.58 5.04
C LEU A 193 9.28 -14.32 5.48
N GLU A 194 8.87 -13.66 6.57
CA GLU A 194 9.58 -12.52 7.14
C GLU A 194 11.03 -12.90 7.49
N GLY A 195 11.25 -14.02 8.20
CA GLY A 195 12.58 -14.49 8.55
C GLY A 195 13.44 -14.83 7.33
N SER A 196 12.84 -15.41 6.29
CA SER A 196 13.52 -15.71 5.02
C SER A 196 13.97 -14.44 4.30
N ILE A 197 13.14 -13.37 4.34
CA ILE A 197 13.50 -12.05 3.80
C ILE A 197 14.72 -11.48 4.53
N TYR A 198 14.72 -11.47 5.87
CA TYR A 198 15.85 -11.00 6.65
C TYR A 198 17.12 -11.83 6.41
N ALA A 199 17.00 -13.15 6.31
CA ALA A 199 18.14 -14.04 6.01
C ALA A 199 18.74 -13.74 4.63
N SER A 200 17.92 -13.52 3.62
CA SER A 200 18.35 -13.20 2.24
C SER A 200 19.05 -11.84 2.13
N ILE A 201 18.72 -10.88 2.99
CA ILE A 201 19.40 -9.57 3.02
C ILE A 201 20.75 -9.67 3.73
N TYR A 202 20.88 -10.61 4.69
CA TYR A 202 22.12 -10.79 5.49
C TYR A 202 23.22 -11.53 4.72
N SER A 203 22.86 -12.35 3.72
CA SER A 203 23.81 -13.10 2.88
C SER A 203 24.49 -12.21 1.85
#